data_519492566b0fab650e4018afc361e813
#
_entry.id   519492566b0fab650e4018afc361e813
#
_cell.length_a   1.000
_cell.length_b   1.000
_cell.length_c   1.000
_cell.angle_alpha   90.00
_cell.angle_beta   90.00
_cell.angle_gamma   90.00
#
_symmetry.space_group_name_H-M   'P 1'
#
loop_
_entity.id
_entity.type
_entity.pdbx_description
1 polymer ?
#
loop_
_entity_poly.entity_id
_entity_poly.type
_entity_poly.pdbx_seq_one_letter_code
_entity_poly.pdbx_strand_id
1 'polypeptide(L)'
;MKERQTIKGVTSAKERAFYGAQNTDFINCRTEGEEDGESAFKETENITLDGCSLSLRYPLWHCKNSTITNSVMADTCRAALWYDENLLIKNLDAKGIKALRESKKITIGKSSFLSDEFCWRCNDLNLHKVKVESVYAFFQSENAFIQYLDFKGKYSFQYVKNFFIRNSSLDTKDAFWHSEDVTCVNCDIKGEYLGWYSKNLTLIDCRISGTQPLCYAENLKLVNCTMEGCDLSFERSTVEAEVNGKIDSVKNAEGKIEADEIGSIIRDEYAKGDCEIIIRDKK
;
A
#
# COMPACT_ATOMS: atom_id res chain seq x y z
N MET A 1 -33.37 -0.19 19.41
CA MET A 1 -32.49 0.21 18.23
C MET A 1 -33.32 1.20 17.41
N LYS A 2 -32.72 2.33 16.98
CA LYS A 2 -33.39 3.24 16.05
C LYS A 2 -33.55 2.52 14.71
N GLU A 3 -34.70 2.65 14.08
CA GLU A 3 -35.01 2.08 12.79
C GLU A 3 -34.04 2.58 11.71
N ARG A 4 -33.60 1.72 10.78
CA ARG A 4 -32.71 2.10 9.69
C ARG A 4 -33.45 2.93 8.65
N GLN A 5 -32.94 4.11 8.33
CA GLN A 5 -33.56 5.03 7.37
C GLN A 5 -32.98 4.82 5.97
N THR A 6 -33.69 5.20 4.94
CA THR A 6 -33.20 5.20 3.56
C THR A 6 -33.45 6.56 2.91
N ILE A 7 -32.36 7.15 2.37
CA ILE A 7 -32.38 8.38 1.59
C ILE A 7 -31.94 8.04 0.17
N LYS A 8 -32.75 8.39 -0.83
CA LYS A 8 -32.51 8.03 -2.23
C LYS A 8 -32.49 9.25 -3.14
N GLY A 9 -31.53 9.31 -4.06
CA GLY A 9 -31.47 10.24 -5.18
C GLY A 9 -31.35 11.71 -4.76
N VAL A 10 -30.89 11.99 -3.54
CA VAL A 10 -30.71 13.35 -3.05
C VAL A 10 -29.39 13.92 -3.57
N THR A 11 -29.45 15.15 -4.09
CA THR A 11 -28.27 15.95 -4.45
C THR A 11 -28.15 17.12 -3.48
N SER A 12 -26.96 17.35 -2.93
CA SER A 12 -26.70 18.46 -2.03
C SER A 12 -25.26 18.97 -2.15
N ALA A 13 -25.07 20.27 -2.25
CA ALA A 13 -23.79 20.94 -2.15
C ALA A 13 -23.56 21.61 -0.77
N LYS A 14 -24.49 21.46 0.15
CA LYS A 14 -24.43 22.10 1.46
C LYS A 14 -23.31 21.53 2.32
N GLU A 15 -22.64 22.41 3.06
CA GLU A 15 -21.71 22.01 4.11
C GLU A 15 -22.41 21.07 5.09
N ARG A 16 -21.75 19.95 5.42
CA ARG A 16 -22.23 18.98 6.41
C ARG A 16 -23.66 18.49 6.19
N ALA A 17 -24.08 18.34 4.92
CA ALA A 17 -25.46 18.01 4.54
C ALA A 17 -26.08 16.84 5.32
N PHE A 18 -25.26 15.82 5.66
CA PHE A 18 -25.69 14.60 6.36
C PHE A 18 -24.87 14.38 7.64
N TYR A 19 -24.40 15.45 8.27
CA TYR A 19 -23.61 15.42 9.50
C TYR A 19 -24.28 14.60 10.60
N GLY A 20 -23.54 13.70 11.21
CA GLY A 20 -24.00 12.89 12.34
C GLY A 20 -25.12 11.92 12.01
N ALA A 21 -25.41 11.64 10.73
CA ALA A 21 -26.42 10.65 10.35
C ALA A 21 -26.07 9.26 10.91
N GLN A 22 -27.10 8.57 11.42
CA GLN A 22 -26.97 7.25 12.03
C GLN A 22 -27.96 6.27 11.41
N ASN A 23 -27.56 4.99 11.28
CA ASN A 23 -28.42 3.93 10.79
C ASN A 23 -29.11 4.30 9.47
N THR A 24 -28.37 4.82 8.48
CA THR A 24 -28.94 5.38 7.25
C THR A 24 -28.29 4.78 6.02
N ASP A 25 -29.11 4.37 5.05
CA ASP A 25 -28.69 4.00 3.72
C ASP A 25 -28.90 5.19 2.76
N PHE A 26 -27.81 5.63 2.14
CA PHE A 26 -27.82 6.63 1.08
C PHE A 26 -27.66 5.92 -0.26
N ILE A 27 -28.70 5.95 -1.09
CA ILE A 27 -28.72 5.24 -2.37
C ILE A 27 -28.81 6.24 -3.52
N ASN A 28 -27.85 6.15 -4.45
CA ASN A 28 -27.75 7.03 -5.62
C ASN A 28 -27.79 8.54 -5.25
N CYS A 29 -27.20 8.88 -4.11
CA CYS A 29 -27.10 10.28 -3.67
C CYS A 29 -25.86 10.96 -4.25
N ARG A 30 -25.89 12.29 -4.33
CA ARG A 30 -24.78 13.09 -4.84
C ARG A 30 -24.42 14.22 -3.89
N THR A 31 -23.12 14.42 -3.69
CA THR A 31 -22.60 15.60 -2.97
C THR A 31 -21.89 16.50 -3.97
N GLU A 32 -22.66 17.32 -4.66
CA GLU A 32 -22.20 18.20 -5.74
C GLU A 32 -23.14 19.41 -5.87
N GLY A 33 -22.67 20.49 -6.52
CA GLY A 33 -23.47 21.68 -6.83
C GLY A 33 -22.64 22.95 -6.78
N GLU A 34 -23.30 24.11 -6.84
CA GLU A 34 -22.67 25.44 -6.90
C GLU A 34 -22.15 25.92 -5.53
N GLU A 35 -22.71 25.43 -4.44
CA GLU A 35 -22.22 25.76 -3.09
C GLU A 35 -20.88 25.11 -2.81
N ASP A 36 -19.94 25.81 -2.19
CA ASP A 36 -18.64 25.27 -1.77
C ASP A 36 -18.74 24.53 -0.43
N GLY A 37 -19.62 23.55 -0.38
CA GLY A 37 -19.80 22.72 0.82
C GLY A 37 -18.69 21.71 1.02
N GLU A 38 -18.56 21.22 2.24
CA GLU A 38 -17.60 20.19 2.61
C GLU A 38 -18.14 19.26 3.70
N SER A 39 -17.39 18.19 3.99
CA SER A 39 -17.65 17.33 5.17
C SER A 39 -19.07 16.73 5.22
N ALA A 40 -19.62 16.37 4.04
CA ALA A 40 -21.03 16.00 3.91
C ALA A 40 -21.45 14.88 4.88
N PHE A 41 -20.62 13.87 5.11
CA PHE A 41 -20.90 12.71 5.97
C PHE A 41 -20.03 12.70 7.25
N LYS A 42 -19.57 13.85 7.70
CA LYS A 42 -18.74 13.91 8.91
C LYS A 42 -19.49 13.37 10.15
N GLU A 43 -18.78 12.59 10.98
CA GLU A 43 -19.27 12.03 12.24
C GLU A 43 -20.51 11.12 12.10
N THR A 44 -20.65 10.45 10.97
CA THR A 44 -21.73 9.48 10.76
C THR A 44 -21.40 8.12 11.37
N GLU A 45 -22.45 7.35 11.69
CA GLU A 45 -22.29 6.01 12.22
C GLU A 45 -23.30 5.03 11.60
N ASN A 46 -22.82 3.83 11.28
CA ASN A 46 -23.64 2.76 10.70
C ASN A 46 -24.39 3.21 9.44
N ILE A 47 -23.67 3.79 8.49
CA ILE A 47 -24.23 4.25 7.22
C ILE A 47 -23.77 3.35 6.06
N THR A 48 -24.59 3.33 5.00
CA THR A 48 -24.23 2.77 3.70
C THR A 48 -24.31 3.87 2.63
N LEU A 49 -23.28 4.01 1.81
CA LEU A 49 -23.31 4.79 0.57
C LEU A 49 -23.30 3.79 -0.59
N ASP A 50 -24.38 3.66 -1.34
CA ASP A 50 -24.48 2.76 -2.49
C ASP A 50 -24.87 3.51 -3.77
N GLY A 51 -24.06 3.38 -4.81
CA GLY A 51 -24.27 4.08 -6.09
C GLY A 51 -24.12 5.61 -5.97
N CYS A 52 -23.38 6.10 -4.97
CA CYS A 52 -23.25 7.52 -4.70
C CYS A 52 -22.12 8.19 -5.51
N SER A 53 -22.28 9.47 -5.81
CA SER A 53 -21.27 10.33 -6.44
C SER A 53 -20.86 11.45 -5.49
N LEU A 54 -19.60 11.44 -5.07
CA LEU A 54 -19.08 12.40 -4.11
C LEU A 54 -18.09 13.34 -4.81
N SER A 55 -18.30 14.64 -4.70
CA SER A 55 -17.46 15.67 -5.31
C SER A 55 -17.05 16.80 -4.35
N LEU A 56 -17.56 16.79 -3.12
CA LEU A 56 -17.19 17.78 -2.11
C LEU A 56 -15.96 17.32 -1.31
N ARG A 57 -15.21 18.28 -0.77
CA ARG A 57 -14.04 18.03 0.09
C ARG A 57 -14.42 17.30 1.37
N TYR A 58 -13.50 16.50 1.88
CA TYR A 58 -13.60 15.81 3.18
C TYR A 58 -14.89 15.00 3.34
N PRO A 59 -15.25 14.13 2.38
CA PRO A 59 -16.59 13.54 2.33
C PRO A 59 -16.95 12.72 3.56
N LEU A 60 -16.02 11.94 4.09
CA LEU A 60 -16.18 11.16 5.33
C LEU A 60 -15.04 11.50 6.29
N TRP A 61 -15.37 11.89 7.51
CA TRP A 61 -14.42 12.21 8.57
C TRP A 61 -14.98 11.78 9.92
N HIS A 62 -14.20 11.04 10.70
CA HIS A 62 -14.60 10.50 11.98
C HIS A 62 -15.85 9.61 11.92
N CYS A 63 -16.01 8.86 10.82
CA CYS A 63 -17.13 7.97 10.62
C CYS A 63 -16.86 6.60 11.26
N LYS A 64 -17.93 5.91 11.67
CA LYS A 64 -17.82 4.57 12.23
C LYS A 64 -18.78 3.61 11.56
N ASN A 65 -18.33 2.33 11.43
CA ASN A 65 -19.16 1.26 10.90
C ASN A 65 -19.81 1.62 9.55
N SER A 66 -19.04 2.15 8.63
CA SER A 66 -19.54 2.66 7.35
C SER A 66 -19.25 1.71 6.21
N THR A 67 -20.15 1.67 5.22
CA THR A 67 -19.99 0.88 4.00
C THR A 67 -20.12 1.80 2.79
N ILE A 68 -19.20 1.68 1.83
CA ILE A 68 -19.24 2.39 0.55
C ILE A 68 -19.21 1.35 -0.57
N THR A 69 -20.25 1.32 -1.39
CA THR A 69 -20.37 0.39 -2.51
C THR A 69 -20.74 1.09 -3.81
N ASN A 70 -20.23 0.57 -4.94
CA ASN A 70 -20.63 0.99 -6.29
C ASN A 70 -20.62 2.51 -6.50
N SER A 71 -19.68 3.20 -5.88
CA SER A 71 -19.69 4.67 -5.76
C SER A 71 -18.46 5.27 -6.43
N VAL A 72 -18.49 6.58 -6.62
CA VAL A 72 -17.38 7.34 -7.18
C VAL A 72 -17.03 8.53 -6.28
N MET A 73 -15.74 8.85 -6.19
CA MET A 73 -15.21 10.06 -5.58
C MET A 73 -14.43 10.84 -6.64
N ALA A 74 -14.84 12.06 -6.92
CA ALA A 74 -14.19 12.93 -7.88
C ALA A 74 -12.80 13.41 -7.39
N ASP A 75 -12.01 14.00 -8.25
CA ASP A 75 -10.70 14.57 -7.94
C ASP A 75 -10.76 15.76 -6.95
N THR A 76 -11.92 16.38 -6.83
CA THR A 76 -12.21 17.40 -5.81
C THR A 76 -12.38 16.85 -4.41
N CYS A 77 -12.57 15.53 -4.23
CA CYS A 77 -12.65 14.86 -2.94
C CYS A 77 -11.28 14.74 -2.29
N ARG A 78 -10.67 15.86 -1.86
CA ARG A 78 -9.41 15.84 -1.13
C ARG A 78 -9.61 15.43 0.32
N ALA A 79 -8.59 14.79 0.91
CA ALA A 79 -8.55 14.38 2.31
C ALA A 79 -9.80 13.55 2.72
N ALA A 80 -10.16 12.61 1.86
CA ALA A 80 -11.29 11.72 2.07
C ALA A 80 -10.97 10.59 3.05
N LEU A 81 -11.95 10.12 3.81
CA LEU A 81 -11.85 8.92 4.65
C LEU A 81 -10.80 9.07 5.76
N TRP A 82 -10.83 10.19 6.48
CA TRP A 82 -9.89 10.45 7.57
C TRP A 82 -10.50 10.14 8.93
N TYR A 83 -9.71 9.48 9.80
CA TYR A 83 -10.07 9.11 11.16
C TYR A 83 -11.29 8.17 11.24
N ASP A 84 -11.54 7.42 10.16
CA ASP A 84 -12.67 6.50 10.10
C ASP A 84 -12.33 5.16 10.77
N GLU A 85 -13.32 4.52 11.36
CA GLU A 85 -13.19 3.22 12.01
C GLU A 85 -14.20 2.22 11.45
N ASN A 86 -13.73 1.00 11.13
CA ASN A 86 -14.54 -0.09 10.61
C ASN A 86 -15.26 0.30 9.31
N LEU A 87 -14.45 0.53 8.27
CA LEU A 87 -14.91 0.96 6.95
C LEU A 87 -14.80 -0.19 5.94
N LEU A 88 -15.91 -0.52 5.29
CA LEU A 88 -15.96 -1.45 4.17
C LEU A 88 -16.14 -0.69 2.86
N ILE A 89 -15.19 -0.85 1.93
CA ILE A 89 -15.22 -0.26 0.60
C ILE A 89 -15.25 -1.36 -0.45
N LYS A 90 -16.18 -1.27 -1.41
CA LYS A 90 -16.26 -2.22 -2.53
C LYS A 90 -16.77 -1.54 -3.80
N ASN A 91 -16.06 -1.77 -4.91
CA ASN A 91 -16.37 -1.16 -6.21
C ASN A 91 -16.41 0.38 -6.12
N LEU A 92 -15.40 0.98 -5.51
CA LEU A 92 -15.22 2.44 -5.45
C LEU A 92 -14.18 2.84 -6.50
N ASP A 93 -14.47 3.86 -7.30
CA ASP A 93 -13.48 4.60 -8.08
C ASP A 93 -13.25 5.95 -7.40
N ALA A 94 -12.08 6.12 -6.79
CA ALA A 94 -11.77 7.29 -6.00
C ALA A 94 -10.59 8.07 -6.59
N LYS A 95 -10.77 9.36 -6.74
CA LYS A 95 -9.74 10.31 -7.11
C LYS A 95 -9.59 11.37 -6.02
N GLY A 96 -8.53 12.14 -6.13
CA GLY A 96 -8.28 13.22 -5.16
C GLY A 96 -7.24 12.83 -4.10
N ILE A 97 -6.45 13.81 -3.71
CA ILE A 97 -5.27 13.61 -2.85
C ILE A 97 -5.62 13.28 -1.40
N LYS A 98 -4.72 12.53 -0.74
CA LYS A 98 -4.74 12.26 0.71
C LYS A 98 -5.95 11.42 1.15
N ALA A 99 -6.33 10.43 0.34
CA ALA A 99 -7.37 9.50 0.73
C ALA A 99 -6.85 8.50 1.80
N LEU A 100 -7.65 8.26 2.82
CA LEU A 100 -7.35 7.41 3.98
C LEU A 100 -6.16 7.89 4.82
N ARG A 101 -6.47 8.45 5.97
CA ARG A 101 -5.45 8.83 6.95
C ARG A 101 -5.92 8.56 8.37
N GLU A 102 -5.02 7.98 9.18
CA GLU A 102 -5.27 7.68 10.59
C GLU A 102 -6.57 6.91 10.84
N SER A 103 -6.94 6.06 9.87
CA SER A 103 -8.14 5.24 9.87
C SER A 103 -7.80 3.80 10.23
N LYS A 104 -8.74 3.06 10.81
CA LYS A 104 -8.48 1.71 11.30
C LYS A 104 -9.59 0.72 10.97
N LYS A 105 -9.22 -0.58 10.85
CA LYS A 105 -10.12 -1.67 10.45
C LYS A 105 -10.77 -1.40 9.09
N ILE A 106 -9.91 -1.24 8.09
CA ILE A 106 -10.32 -0.88 6.74
C ILE A 106 -10.29 -2.10 5.84
N THR A 107 -11.41 -2.40 5.20
CA THR A 107 -11.51 -3.45 4.18
C THR A 107 -11.84 -2.83 2.83
N ILE A 108 -11.00 -3.09 1.83
CA ILE A 108 -11.16 -2.57 0.47
C ILE A 108 -11.16 -3.72 -0.53
N GLY A 109 -12.18 -3.78 -1.37
CA GLY A 109 -12.28 -4.78 -2.44
C GLY A 109 -12.66 -4.20 -3.80
N LYS A 110 -12.00 -4.66 -4.87
CA LYS A 110 -12.33 -4.34 -6.27
C LYS A 110 -12.49 -2.83 -6.53
N SER A 111 -11.58 -2.04 -6.03
CA SER A 111 -11.64 -0.57 -6.07
C SER A 111 -10.38 0.03 -6.67
N SER A 112 -10.47 1.26 -7.15
CA SER A 112 -9.35 2.02 -7.69
C SER A 112 -9.17 3.35 -6.95
N PHE A 113 -7.90 3.72 -6.72
CA PHE A 113 -7.53 4.98 -6.09
C PHE A 113 -6.44 5.67 -6.91
N LEU A 114 -6.71 6.90 -7.33
CA LEU A 114 -5.72 7.84 -7.84
C LEU A 114 -5.55 8.93 -6.79
N SER A 115 -4.57 8.75 -5.90
CA SER A 115 -4.49 9.58 -4.70
C SER A 115 -3.08 9.64 -4.14
N ASP A 116 -2.41 10.75 -4.30
CA ASP A 116 -1.15 10.97 -3.59
C ASP A 116 -1.37 10.98 -2.07
N GLU A 117 -0.37 10.52 -1.32
CA GLU A 117 -0.43 10.33 0.13
C GLU A 117 -1.56 9.37 0.57
N PHE A 118 -1.78 8.29 -0.21
CA PHE A 118 -2.80 7.30 0.07
C PHE A 118 -2.47 6.47 1.31
N CYS A 119 -3.45 6.28 2.18
CA CYS A 119 -3.41 5.35 3.31
C CYS A 119 -2.25 5.61 4.30
N TRP A 120 -2.16 6.83 4.83
CA TRP A 120 -1.14 7.21 5.81
C TRP A 120 -1.55 6.93 7.24
N ARG A 121 -0.67 6.31 8.03
CA ARG A 121 -0.87 6.00 9.45
C ARG A 121 -2.17 5.24 9.72
N CYS A 122 -2.54 4.37 8.78
CA CYS A 122 -3.70 3.51 8.92
C CYS A 122 -3.31 2.19 9.60
N ASN A 123 -4.28 1.56 10.22
CA ASN A 123 -4.07 0.30 10.95
C ASN A 123 -5.16 -0.72 10.64
N ASP A 124 -4.81 -2.02 10.67
CA ASP A 124 -5.71 -3.13 10.36
C ASP A 124 -6.35 -3.03 8.97
N LEU A 125 -5.50 -3.18 7.96
CA LEU A 125 -5.87 -3.06 6.55
C LEU A 125 -6.07 -4.42 5.91
N ASN A 126 -7.16 -4.59 5.17
CA ASN A 126 -7.42 -5.75 4.34
C ASN A 126 -7.78 -5.31 2.91
N LEU A 127 -6.87 -5.48 1.96
CA LEU A 127 -7.05 -5.06 0.57
C LEU A 127 -7.12 -6.28 -0.36
N HIS A 128 -8.12 -6.33 -1.23
CA HIS A 128 -8.28 -7.41 -2.21
C HIS A 128 -8.70 -6.89 -3.59
N LYS A 129 -7.86 -7.14 -4.61
CA LYS A 129 -8.08 -6.67 -5.99
C LYS A 129 -8.26 -5.15 -6.06
N VAL A 130 -7.26 -4.43 -5.57
CA VAL A 130 -7.25 -2.96 -5.53
C VAL A 130 -6.19 -2.44 -6.50
N LYS A 131 -6.53 -1.38 -7.23
CA LYS A 131 -5.59 -0.62 -8.02
C LYS A 131 -5.29 0.71 -7.33
N VAL A 132 -4.00 1.04 -7.20
CA VAL A 132 -3.57 2.29 -6.56
C VAL A 132 -2.50 2.96 -7.41
N GLU A 133 -2.72 4.23 -7.74
CA GLU A 133 -1.68 5.10 -8.27
C GLU A 133 -1.45 6.25 -7.28
N SER A 134 -0.21 6.36 -6.75
CA SER A 134 0.08 7.25 -5.61
C SER A 134 1.56 7.55 -5.46
N VAL A 135 1.86 8.75 -5.04
CA VAL A 135 3.15 9.11 -4.44
C VAL A 135 3.01 9.08 -2.91
N TYR A 136 3.95 8.45 -2.21
CA TYR A 136 3.94 8.24 -0.75
C TYR A 136 2.74 7.44 -0.21
N ALA A 137 2.43 6.28 -0.84
CA ALA A 137 1.38 5.40 -0.33
C ALA A 137 1.80 4.61 0.91
N PHE A 138 0.86 4.33 1.79
CA PHE A 138 0.98 3.49 3.00
C PHE A 138 1.99 3.97 4.06
N PHE A 139 2.41 5.23 4.01
CA PHE A 139 3.40 5.77 4.92
C PHE A 139 3.02 5.60 6.39
N GLN A 140 3.91 4.98 7.20
CA GLN A 140 3.71 4.71 8.63
C GLN A 140 2.43 3.93 8.98
N SER A 141 1.96 3.08 8.08
CA SER A 141 0.78 2.23 8.34
C SER A 141 1.21 0.87 8.88
N GLU A 142 0.31 0.21 9.62
CA GLU A 142 0.58 -1.03 10.33
C GLU A 142 -0.50 -2.08 10.10
N ASN A 143 -0.13 -3.36 10.26
CA ASN A 143 -1.04 -4.50 10.24
C ASN A 143 -1.87 -4.60 8.95
N ALA A 144 -1.24 -4.98 7.86
CA ALA A 144 -1.92 -5.08 6.58
C ALA A 144 -1.85 -6.49 5.98
N PHE A 145 -2.97 -6.93 5.44
CA PHE A 145 -3.09 -8.10 4.57
C PHE A 145 -3.55 -7.65 3.18
N ILE A 146 -2.68 -7.76 2.20
CA ILE A 146 -2.90 -7.22 0.84
C ILE A 146 -2.78 -8.33 -0.18
N GLN A 147 -3.79 -8.46 -1.06
CA GLN A 147 -3.78 -9.44 -2.13
C GLN A 147 -4.24 -8.83 -3.45
N TYR A 148 -3.54 -9.18 -4.53
CA TYR A 148 -3.86 -8.71 -5.88
C TYR A 148 -3.90 -7.18 -5.96
N LEU A 149 -2.89 -6.54 -5.38
CA LEU A 149 -2.67 -5.10 -5.52
C LEU A 149 -1.96 -4.84 -6.85
N ASP A 150 -2.51 -3.93 -7.64
CA ASP A 150 -1.86 -3.32 -8.79
C ASP A 150 -1.44 -1.90 -8.37
N PHE A 151 -0.16 -1.75 -8.03
CA PHE A 151 0.38 -0.48 -7.52
C PHE A 151 1.32 0.17 -8.52
N LYS A 152 1.13 1.47 -8.73
CA LYS A 152 2.06 2.31 -9.48
C LYS A 152 2.34 3.60 -8.73
N GLY A 153 3.64 3.93 -8.58
CA GLY A 153 4.01 5.19 -7.93
C GLY A 153 5.45 5.22 -7.45
N LYS A 154 5.70 5.90 -6.33
CA LYS A 154 7.03 5.98 -5.69
C LYS A 154 6.93 6.33 -4.22
N TYR A 155 8.01 6.07 -3.47
CA TYR A 155 8.11 6.31 -2.03
C TYR A 155 7.03 5.57 -1.22
N SER A 156 6.64 4.38 -1.70
CA SER A 156 5.56 3.60 -1.12
C SER A 156 6.04 2.68 0.01
N PHE A 157 5.14 2.35 0.92
CA PHE A 157 5.39 1.41 2.02
C PHE A 157 6.58 1.80 2.92
N GLN A 158 6.89 3.08 3.02
CA GLN A 158 7.95 3.54 3.92
C GLN A 158 7.47 3.54 5.37
N TYR A 159 8.32 3.07 6.27
CA TYR A 159 8.05 2.96 7.71
C TYR A 159 6.80 2.12 8.05
N VAL A 160 6.41 1.20 7.15
CA VAL A 160 5.31 0.27 7.45
C VAL A 160 5.76 -0.83 8.39
N LYS A 161 4.81 -1.41 9.12
CA LYS A 161 5.08 -2.50 10.05
C LYS A 161 4.03 -3.60 9.94
N ASN A 162 4.49 -4.87 9.98
CA ASN A 162 3.63 -6.05 9.96
C ASN A 162 2.71 -6.10 8.73
N PHE A 163 3.31 -6.08 7.52
CA PHE A 163 2.60 -6.21 6.25
C PHE A 163 2.80 -7.59 5.65
N PHE A 164 1.69 -8.18 5.18
CA PHE A 164 1.70 -9.36 4.34
C PHE A 164 1.09 -9.03 2.97
N ILE A 165 1.89 -9.12 1.91
CA ILE A 165 1.50 -8.77 0.54
C ILE A 165 1.66 -10.01 -0.34
N ARG A 166 0.65 -10.36 -1.13
CA ARG A 166 0.79 -11.49 -2.05
C ARG A 166 0.11 -11.29 -3.40
N ASN A 167 0.62 -12.00 -4.42
CA ASN A 167 0.04 -12.01 -5.78
C ASN A 167 -0.15 -10.60 -6.33
N SER A 168 0.83 -9.72 -6.15
CA SER A 168 0.70 -8.29 -6.39
C SER A 168 1.79 -7.77 -7.33
N SER A 169 1.48 -6.71 -8.06
CA SER A 169 2.43 -5.98 -8.90
C SER A 169 2.70 -4.62 -8.28
N LEU A 170 3.98 -4.32 -8.04
CA LEU A 170 4.44 -3.08 -7.41
C LEU A 170 5.44 -2.40 -8.34
N ASP A 171 4.98 -1.51 -9.21
CA ASP A 171 5.83 -0.64 -10.02
C ASP A 171 6.12 0.65 -9.23
N THR A 172 7.26 0.66 -8.53
CA THR A 172 7.52 1.67 -7.50
C THR A 172 9.02 1.92 -7.33
N LYS A 173 9.37 3.10 -6.86
CA LYS A 173 10.73 3.52 -6.50
C LYS A 173 10.80 3.82 -5.00
N ASP A 174 11.97 3.56 -4.36
CA ASP A 174 12.21 3.82 -2.93
C ASP A 174 11.17 3.16 -2.00
N ALA A 175 10.71 1.95 -2.36
CA ALA A 175 9.72 1.24 -1.58
C ALA A 175 10.33 0.52 -0.38
N PHE A 176 9.52 0.33 0.67
CA PHE A 176 9.86 -0.40 1.90
C PHE A 176 11.04 0.19 2.70
N TRP A 177 11.38 1.45 2.52
CA TRP A 177 12.40 2.09 3.33
C TRP A 177 11.99 2.11 4.81
N HIS A 178 12.90 1.69 5.68
CA HIS A 178 12.66 1.56 7.11
C HIS A 178 11.42 0.74 7.49
N SER A 179 11.01 -0.18 6.62
CA SER A 179 9.92 -1.11 6.94
C SER A 179 10.35 -2.18 7.95
N GLU A 180 9.43 -2.71 8.72
CA GLU A 180 9.66 -3.75 9.71
C GLU A 180 8.63 -4.88 9.56
N ASP A 181 9.09 -6.14 9.64
CA ASP A 181 8.22 -7.32 9.59
C ASP A 181 7.32 -7.37 8.35
N VAL A 182 7.90 -7.20 7.16
CA VAL A 182 7.18 -7.26 5.88
C VAL A 182 7.44 -8.58 5.17
N THR A 183 6.38 -9.23 4.71
CA THR A 183 6.48 -10.43 3.87
C THR A 183 5.76 -10.22 2.54
N CYS A 184 6.48 -10.41 1.43
CA CYS A 184 5.91 -10.45 0.09
C CYS A 184 5.98 -11.87 -0.48
N VAL A 185 4.88 -12.37 -1.05
CA VAL A 185 4.79 -13.71 -1.65
C VAL A 185 4.23 -13.63 -3.07
N ASN A 186 4.93 -14.20 -4.03
CA ASN A 186 4.52 -14.21 -5.44
C ASN A 186 4.18 -12.79 -5.95
N CYS A 187 5.13 -11.86 -5.77
CA CYS A 187 4.99 -10.47 -6.18
C CYS A 187 6.00 -10.11 -7.28
N ASP A 188 5.57 -9.25 -8.19
CA ASP A 188 6.45 -8.57 -9.15
C ASP A 188 6.77 -7.17 -8.59
N ILE A 189 8.02 -6.95 -8.21
CA ILE A 189 8.45 -5.72 -7.52
C ILE A 189 9.50 -5.03 -8.38
N LYS A 190 9.12 -3.93 -8.99
CA LYS A 190 9.96 -3.17 -9.89
C LYS A 190 10.25 -1.78 -9.36
N GLY A 191 11.52 -1.42 -9.33
CA GLY A 191 11.95 -0.06 -9.01
C GLY A 191 13.30 0.01 -8.31
N GLU A 192 13.87 1.19 -8.29
CA GLU A 192 15.18 1.47 -7.70
C GLU A 192 15.09 1.54 -6.17
N TYR A 193 16.20 1.24 -5.49
CA TYR A 193 16.44 1.44 -4.06
C TYR A 193 15.43 0.75 -3.14
N LEU A 194 14.97 -0.43 -3.55
CA LEU A 194 14.01 -1.25 -2.81
C LEU A 194 14.56 -1.65 -1.43
N GLY A 195 13.76 -1.54 -0.38
CA GLY A 195 13.98 -2.14 0.93
C GLY A 195 15.12 -1.56 1.75
N TRP A 196 15.59 -0.35 1.45
CA TRP A 196 16.68 0.27 2.21
C TRP A 196 16.33 0.46 3.68
N TYR A 197 17.25 0.06 4.56
CA TYR A 197 17.10 0.10 6.02
C TYR A 197 15.91 -0.70 6.57
N SER A 198 15.39 -1.66 5.80
CA SER A 198 14.32 -2.54 6.28
C SER A 198 14.81 -3.52 7.32
N LYS A 199 13.90 -3.99 8.17
CA LYS A 199 14.11 -5.04 9.16
C LYS A 199 13.15 -6.21 8.92
N ASN A 200 13.67 -7.45 8.96
CA ASN A 200 12.87 -8.66 8.78
C ASN A 200 12.02 -8.63 7.49
N LEU A 201 12.58 -8.10 6.39
CA LEU A 201 11.91 -8.15 5.09
C LEU A 201 12.10 -9.54 4.48
N THR A 202 10.99 -10.21 4.19
CA THR A 202 10.97 -11.55 3.59
C THR A 202 10.30 -11.52 2.22
N LEU A 203 11.01 -11.99 1.19
CA LEU A 203 10.52 -12.08 -0.18
C LEU A 203 10.52 -13.55 -0.60
N ILE A 204 9.35 -14.07 -1.00
CA ILE A 204 9.18 -15.49 -1.38
C ILE A 204 8.56 -15.54 -2.77
N ASP A 205 9.14 -16.32 -3.68
CA ASP A 205 8.66 -16.45 -5.07
C ASP A 205 8.48 -15.10 -5.77
N CYS A 206 9.30 -14.12 -5.44
CA CYS A 206 9.17 -12.76 -5.97
C CYS A 206 10.13 -12.52 -7.14
N ARG A 207 9.67 -11.71 -8.10
CA ARG A 207 10.54 -11.13 -9.13
C ARG A 207 10.89 -9.69 -8.74
N ILE A 208 12.17 -9.42 -8.64
CA ILE A 208 12.71 -8.14 -8.22
C ILE A 208 13.48 -7.54 -9.39
N SER A 209 13.26 -6.26 -9.68
CA SER A 209 14.02 -5.56 -10.72
C SER A 209 14.31 -4.11 -10.34
N GLY A 210 15.51 -3.64 -10.68
CA GLY A 210 15.97 -2.28 -10.46
C GLY A 210 17.27 -2.20 -9.68
N THR A 211 17.93 -1.06 -9.77
CA THR A 211 19.27 -0.82 -9.22
C THR A 211 19.28 -0.72 -7.68
N GLN A 212 20.38 -1.12 -7.08
CA GLN A 212 20.70 -1.01 -5.65
C GLN A 212 19.57 -1.51 -4.71
N PRO A 213 19.01 -2.69 -4.97
CA PRO A 213 17.95 -3.20 -4.11
C PRO A 213 18.52 -3.73 -2.79
N LEU A 214 17.72 -3.63 -1.74
CA LEU A 214 17.90 -4.35 -0.48
C LEU A 214 19.21 -4.00 0.26
N CYS A 215 19.59 -2.71 0.20
CA CYS A 215 20.78 -2.21 0.87
C CYS A 215 20.46 -1.79 2.32
N TYR A 216 21.46 -1.94 3.20
CA TYR A 216 21.41 -1.56 4.62
C TYR A 216 20.29 -2.25 5.41
N ALA A 217 19.81 -3.39 4.92
CA ALA A 217 18.73 -4.16 5.54
C ALA A 217 19.25 -5.10 6.64
N GLU A 218 18.45 -5.30 7.66
CA GLU A 218 18.72 -6.25 8.74
C GLU A 218 17.79 -7.46 8.63
N ASN A 219 18.33 -8.68 8.74
CA ASN A 219 17.55 -9.93 8.71
C ASN A 219 16.73 -10.09 7.42
N LEU A 220 17.34 -9.80 6.29
CA LEU A 220 16.70 -9.94 4.98
C LEU A 220 16.64 -11.41 4.58
N LYS A 221 15.49 -11.86 4.08
CA LYS A 221 15.30 -13.21 3.57
C LYS A 221 14.69 -13.23 2.18
N LEU A 222 15.36 -13.93 1.24
CA LEU A 222 14.85 -14.22 -0.09
C LEU A 222 14.75 -15.75 -0.27
N VAL A 223 13.60 -16.22 -0.73
CA VAL A 223 13.36 -17.63 -1.03
C VAL A 223 12.83 -17.77 -2.45
N ASN A 224 13.52 -18.52 -3.29
CA ASN A 224 13.08 -18.79 -4.66
C ASN A 224 12.77 -17.52 -5.48
N CYS A 225 13.57 -16.46 -5.30
CA CYS A 225 13.37 -15.17 -5.98
C CYS A 225 14.16 -15.09 -7.29
N THR A 226 13.77 -14.17 -8.17
CA THR A 226 14.58 -13.74 -9.33
C THR A 226 14.94 -12.27 -9.21
N MET A 227 16.13 -11.89 -9.70
CA MET A 227 16.62 -10.52 -9.65
C MET A 227 17.10 -10.11 -11.04
N GLU A 228 16.52 -9.06 -11.63
CA GLU A 228 16.83 -8.60 -12.98
C GLU A 228 17.24 -7.12 -12.98
N GLY A 229 18.41 -6.80 -13.55
CA GLY A 229 18.94 -5.44 -13.52
C GLY A 229 19.24 -4.97 -12.08
N CYS A 230 19.64 -5.90 -11.22
CA CYS A 230 19.90 -5.65 -9.81
C CYS A 230 21.41 -5.59 -9.55
N ASP A 231 21.98 -4.42 -9.74
CA ASP A 231 23.37 -4.13 -9.41
C ASP A 231 23.53 -3.58 -7.99
N LEU A 232 24.73 -3.67 -7.43
CA LEU A 232 25.10 -3.23 -6.08
C LEU A 232 24.10 -3.73 -4.99
N SER A 233 23.58 -4.93 -5.21
CA SER A 233 22.57 -5.53 -4.33
C SER A 233 23.13 -5.83 -2.95
N PHE A 234 22.28 -5.75 -1.92
CA PHE A 234 22.55 -6.14 -0.54
C PHE A 234 23.66 -5.36 0.15
N GLU A 235 23.98 -4.14 -0.33
CA GLU A 235 25.07 -3.37 0.27
C GLU A 235 24.89 -3.23 1.78
N ARG A 236 25.86 -3.76 2.56
CA ARG A 236 25.91 -3.70 4.03
C ARG A 236 24.65 -4.25 4.71
N SER A 237 24.03 -5.26 4.09
CA SER A 237 22.86 -5.95 4.64
C SER A 237 23.22 -7.31 5.20
N THR A 238 22.52 -7.73 6.26
CA THR A 238 22.51 -9.11 6.71
C THR A 238 21.43 -9.86 5.94
N VAL A 239 21.83 -10.91 5.18
CA VAL A 239 20.96 -11.56 4.21
C VAL A 239 21.10 -13.09 4.21
N GLU A 240 19.96 -13.76 4.04
CA GLU A 240 19.86 -15.15 3.62
C GLU A 240 19.06 -15.19 2.32
N ALA A 241 19.71 -15.44 1.18
CA ALA A 241 19.08 -15.34 -0.13
C ALA A 241 19.27 -16.59 -0.98
N GLU A 242 18.16 -17.08 -1.54
CA GLU A 242 18.10 -18.05 -2.62
C GLU A 242 17.52 -17.34 -3.87
N VAL A 243 18.37 -17.14 -4.89
CA VAL A 243 18.03 -16.41 -6.11
C VAL A 243 18.18 -17.31 -7.33
N ASN A 244 17.15 -17.43 -8.14
CA ASN A 244 17.19 -18.13 -9.42
C ASN A 244 17.67 -17.19 -10.51
N GLY A 245 18.59 -17.68 -11.35
CA GLY A 245 19.19 -16.88 -12.40
C GLY A 245 20.36 -16.04 -11.91
N LYS A 246 20.53 -14.85 -12.50
CA LYS A 246 21.70 -14.01 -12.31
C LYS A 246 21.41 -12.80 -11.43
N ILE A 247 22.33 -12.50 -10.51
CA ILE A 247 22.45 -11.20 -9.82
C ILE A 247 23.57 -10.41 -10.51
N ASP A 248 23.32 -9.17 -10.94
CA ASP A 248 24.33 -8.39 -11.66
C ASP A 248 25.54 -8.07 -10.80
N SER A 249 25.34 -7.61 -9.58
CA SER A 249 26.41 -7.50 -8.61
C SER A 249 25.92 -7.50 -7.16
N VAL A 250 26.79 -8.01 -6.27
CA VAL A 250 26.62 -8.03 -4.82
C VAL A 250 27.68 -7.15 -4.19
N LYS A 251 27.32 -6.27 -3.25
CA LYS A 251 28.28 -5.40 -2.59
C LYS A 251 28.21 -5.51 -1.07
N ASN A 252 29.36 -5.78 -0.42
CA ASN A 252 29.52 -5.75 1.03
C ASN A 252 28.42 -6.45 1.85
N ALA A 253 27.82 -7.51 1.30
CA ALA A 253 26.78 -8.29 1.99
C ALA A 253 27.38 -9.12 3.14
N GLU A 254 26.55 -9.40 4.14
CA GLU A 254 26.83 -10.34 5.23
C GLU A 254 25.82 -11.49 5.22
N GLY A 255 26.24 -12.71 5.56
CA GLY A 255 25.38 -13.88 5.69
C GLY A 255 25.56 -14.89 4.59
N LYS A 256 24.50 -15.22 3.83
CA LYS A 256 24.56 -16.27 2.81
C LYS A 256 23.76 -15.91 1.57
N ILE A 257 24.36 -16.10 0.40
CA ILE A 257 23.68 -15.91 -0.89
C ILE A 257 23.94 -17.13 -1.76
N GLU A 258 22.86 -17.77 -2.22
CA GLU A 258 22.87 -18.84 -3.20
C GLU A 258 22.21 -18.36 -4.49
N ALA A 259 22.91 -18.46 -5.64
CA ALA A 259 22.43 -18.02 -6.94
C ALA A 259 22.96 -18.91 -8.08
N ASP A 260 22.35 -18.86 -9.26
CA ASP A 260 22.85 -19.55 -10.44
C ASP A 260 24.07 -18.83 -11.05
N GLU A 261 24.10 -17.50 -10.94
CA GLU A 261 25.22 -16.67 -11.41
C GLU A 261 25.26 -15.34 -10.63
N ILE A 262 26.46 -14.86 -10.35
CA ILE A 262 26.71 -13.50 -9.85
C ILE A 262 27.73 -12.83 -10.77
N GLY A 263 27.37 -11.69 -11.36
CA GLY A 263 28.21 -10.98 -12.33
C GLY A 263 29.47 -10.41 -11.70
N SER A 264 29.34 -9.76 -10.54
CA SER A 264 30.50 -9.31 -9.76
C SER A 264 30.22 -9.28 -8.26
N ILE A 265 31.28 -9.53 -7.47
CA ILE A 265 31.26 -9.42 -6.02
C ILE A 265 32.19 -8.29 -5.64
N ILE A 266 31.64 -7.25 -5.02
CA ILE A 266 32.38 -6.03 -4.65
C ILE A 266 32.54 -6.05 -3.12
N ARG A 267 33.81 -5.96 -2.70
CA ARG A 267 34.16 -5.84 -1.29
C ARG A 267 35.18 -4.71 -1.11
N ASP A 268 34.81 -3.73 -0.34
CA ASP A 268 35.65 -2.57 -0.03
C ASP A 268 35.83 -2.39 1.49
N GLU A 269 36.46 -1.31 1.91
CA GLU A 269 36.76 -1.01 3.32
C GLU A 269 35.51 -0.82 4.21
N TYR A 270 34.32 -0.70 3.62
CA TYR A 270 33.07 -0.55 4.35
C TYR A 270 32.36 -1.89 4.63
N ALA A 271 32.91 -3.02 4.17
CA ALA A 271 32.39 -4.35 4.49
C ALA A 271 32.52 -4.64 5.99
N LYS A 272 31.43 -5.06 6.64
CA LYS A 272 31.40 -5.31 8.09
C LYS A 272 31.64 -6.75 8.45
N GLY A 273 31.04 -7.67 7.74
CA GLY A 273 31.09 -9.09 7.98
C GLY A 273 31.34 -9.90 6.71
N ASP A 274 31.32 -11.22 6.79
CA ASP A 274 31.53 -12.12 5.67
C ASP A 274 30.20 -12.61 5.10
N CYS A 275 30.19 -12.86 3.79
CA CYS A 275 29.09 -13.48 3.08
C CYS A 275 29.53 -14.78 2.42
N GLU A 276 28.88 -15.88 2.77
CA GLU A 276 29.03 -17.15 2.06
C GLU A 276 28.31 -17.04 0.72
N ILE A 277 29.05 -17.19 -0.37
CA ILE A 277 28.50 -17.18 -1.74
C ILE A 277 28.52 -18.58 -2.29
N ILE A 278 27.36 -19.09 -2.70
CA ILE A 278 27.19 -20.40 -3.33
C ILE A 278 26.66 -20.19 -4.75
N ILE A 279 27.46 -20.58 -5.74
CA ILE A 279 27.01 -20.64 -7.12
C ILE A 279 26.54 -22.06 -7.40
N ARG A 280 25.29 -22.20 -7.82
CA ARG A 280 24.71 -23.51 -8.13
C ARG A 280 25.24 -24.04 -9.47
N ASP A 281 25.58 -25.30 -9.51
CA ASP A 281 25.96 -25.95 -10.77
C ASP A 281 24.78 -25.95 -11.74
N LYS A 282 25.02 -25.51 -12.97
CA LYS A 282 24.02 -25.61 -14.04
C LYS A 282 23.72 -27.11 -14.29
N LYS A 283 22.51 -27.52 -13.96
CA LYS A 283 22.01 -28.85 -14.32
C LYS A 283 21.74 -28.98 -15.80
#